data_e20b3a19ad900c8a9804eab29364195e
#
_entry.id   e20b3a19ad900c8a9804eab29364195e
#
_cell.length_a   1.000
_cell.length_b   1.000
_cell.length_c   1.000
_cell.angle_alpha   90.00
_cell.angle_beta   90.00
_cell.angle_gamma   90.00
#
_symmetry.space_group_name_H-M   'P 1'
#
loop_
_entity.id
_entity.type
_entity.pdbx_description
1 polymer ?
#
loop_
_entity_poly.entity_id
_entity_poly.type
_entity_poly.pdbx_seq_one_letter_code
_entity_poly.pdbx_strand_id
1 'polypeptide(L)'
;MQRLLVKVRGPKEAIEAVQGGAHIIDAEYPASASGTTYPLNIFGIRRKIHQSGYPHIPVSTNIGERPYDRALSCQAAVGAATSGADIVLFGIAELPLKAAAYLGDSIVRSVKRFHPDRQVMPVAYADTDMRRYFNPFEDGMELLQAIKADGLVIDIYNKLLGKGILDYCRPGDISSLASRCHVLKKQLWIAGFISRDDLYRLWPTGVDVAGVREAACARTKSGRPGDVRAEIVRTLADSIPR
;
A
#
# COMPACT_ATOMS: atom_id res chain seq x y z
N MET A 1 12.39 -11.40 -1.89
CA MET A 1 11.23 -12.34 -1.76
C MET A 1 9.96 -11.52 -1.93
N GLN A 2 9.07 -11.95 -2.83
CA GLN A 2 7.80 -11.29 -3.10
C GLN A 2 6.80 -11.53 -1.96
N ARG A 3 5.91 -10.58 -1.69
CA ARG A 3 5.02 -10.59 -0.53
C ARG A 3 3.61 -10.20 -0.91
N LEU A 4 2.62 -10.84 -0.29
CA LEU A 4 1.21 -10.49 -0.39
C LEU A 4 0.83 -9.53 0.75
N LEU A 5 0.30 -8.37 0.41
CA LEU A 5 -0.31 -7.44 1.34
C LEU A 5 -1.83 -7.59 1.25
N VAL A 6 -2.48 -7.73 2.40
CA VAL A 6 -3.94 -7.79 2.48
C VAL A 6 -4.47 -6.58 3.24
N LYS A 7 -5.31 -5.80 2.55
CA LYS A 7 -5.99 -4.64 3.16
C LYS A 7 -7.17 -5.12 4.02
N VAL A 8 -7.26 -4.63 5.25
CA VAL A 8 -8.23 -5.06 6.26
C VAL A 8 -8.92 -3.89 6.94
N ARG A 9 -10.18 -4.07 7.32
CA ARG A 9 -11.00 -3.05 8.01
C ARG A 9 -10.81 -3.03 9.52
N GLY A 10 -10.28 -4.12 10.08
CA GLY A 10 -10.13 -4.20 11.53
C GLY A 10 -9.51 -5.52 12.01
N PRO A 11 -9.43 -5.70 13.35
CA PRO A 11 -8.72 -6.80 13.97
C PRO A 11 -9.20 -8.21 13.58
N LYS A 12 -10.50 -8.39 13.30
CA LYS A 12 -11.04 -9.70 12.88
C LYS A 12 -10.51 -10.12 11.53
N GLU A 13 -10.60 -9.23 10.54
CA GLU A 13 -10.09 -9.48 9.20
C GLU A 13 -8.56 -9.63 9.19
N ALA A 14 -7.85 -8.91 10.07
CA ALA A 14 -6.40 -9.03 10.19
C ALA A 14 -5.97 -10.46 10.56
N ILE A 15 -6.71 -11.12 11.46
CA ILE A 15 -6.41 -12.51 11.83
C ILE A 15 -6.72 -13.47 10.68
N GLU A 16 -7.84 -13.31 10.00
CA GLU A 16 -8.15 -14.09 8.81
C GLU A 16 -7.05 -13.95 7.75
N ALA A 17 -6.58 -12.72 7.50
CA ALA A 17 -5.51 -12.47 6.53
C ALA A 17 -4.20 -13.14 6.93
N VAL A 18 -3.78 -13.02 8.19
CA VAL A 18 -2.52 -13.62 8.67
C VAL A 18 -2.58 -15.14 8.64
N GLN A 19 -3.68 -15.75 9.09
CA GLN A 19 -3.90 -17.20 9.04
C GLN A 19 -3.95 -17.74 7.60
N GLY A 20 -4.35 -16.91 6.66
CA GLY A 20 -4.31 -17.20 5.23
C GLY A 20 -2.91 -17.08 4.61
N GLY A 21 -1.91 -16.54 5.33
CA GLY A 21 -0.55 -16.39 4.82
C GLY A 21 -0.24 -14.99 4.25
N ALA A 22 -0.99 -13.96 4.62
CA ALA A 22 -0.62 -12.59 4.32
C ALA A 22 0.73 -12.23 4.96
N HIS A 23 1.59 -11.57 4.21
CA HIS A 23 2.93 -11.15 4.65
C HIS A 23 2.94 -9.74 5.24
N ILE A 24 1.96 -8.92 4.87
CA ILE A 24 1.77 -7.54 5.35
C ILE A 24 0.27 -7.33 5.54
N ILE A 25 -0.12 -6.70 6.63
CA ILE A 25 -1.50 -6.28 6.88
C ILE A 25 -1.60 -4.78 6.70
N ASP A 26 -2.49 -4.34 5.81
CA ASP A 26 -2.74 -2.92 5.60
C ASP A 26 -4.03 -2.48 6.30
N ALA A 27 -3.89 -1.62 7.29
CA ALA A 27 -5.02 -1.06 8.03
C ALA A 27 -5.70 0.04 7.20
N GLU A 28 -6.88 -0.25 6.67
CA GLU A 28 -7.60 0.57 5.70
C GLU A 28 -8.99 0.99 6.21
N TYR A 29 -9.44 2.16 5.75
CA TYR A 29 -10.84 2.56 5.83
C TYR A 29 -11.44 2.59 4.42
N PRO A 30 -12.51 1.84 4.13
CA PRO A 30 -12.94 1.55 2.76
C PRO A 30 -13.63 2.72 2.04
N ALA A 31 -13.81 3.86 2.67
CA ALA A 31 -14.55 4.99 2.11
C ALA A 31 -13.73 5.88 1.19
N SER A 32 -12.42 5.66 1.06
CA SER A 32 -11.54 6.45 0.18
C SER A 32 -10.63 5.58 -0.68
N ALA A 33 -9.99 6.17 -1.66
CA ALA A 33 -9.07 5.48 -2.58
C ALA A 33 -7.88 4.84 -1.85
N SER A 34 -7.39 5.49 -0.81
CA SER A 34 -6.26 5.06 0.03
C SER A 34 -6.64 5.12 1.51
N GLY A 35 -7.79 4.59 1.83
CA GLY A 35 -8.51 4.57 3.07
C GLY A 35 -7.74 4.79 4.36
N THR A 36 -7.68 6.04 4.81
CA THR A 36 -7.08 6.38 6.11
C THR A 36 -7.95 5.86 7.24
N THR A 37 -7.38 5.06 8.13
CA THR A 37 -8.07 4.61 9.33
C THR A 37 -7.63 5.37 10.57
N TYR A 38 -8.44 5.36 11.62
CA TYR A 38 -8.13 6.10 12.85
C TYR A 38 -7.14 5.32 13.75
N PRO A 39 -6.39 6.00 14.63
CA PRO A 39 -5.31 5.42 15.42
C PRO A 39 -5.69 4.18 16.25
N LEU A 40 -6.87 4.18 16.87
CA LEU A 40 -7.31 3.04 17.68
C LEU A 40 -7.56 1.76 16.87
N ASN A 41 -7.90 1.88 15.57
CA ASN A 41 -8.04 0.72 14.70
C ASN A 41 -6.67 0.14 14.35
N ILE A 42 -5.68 0.99 14.05
CA ILE A 42 -4.28 0.56 13.81
C ILE A 42 -3.76 -0.18 15.04
N PHE A 43 -3.92 0.43 16.22
CA PHE A 43 -3.53 -0.17 17.50
C PHE A 43 -4.24 -1.51 17.75
N GLY A 44 -5.55 -1.57 17.50
CA GLY A 44 -6.36 -2.78 17.66
C GLY A 44 -5.90 -3.92 16.75
N ILE A 45 -5.60 -3.62 15.47
CA ILE A 45 -5.06 -4.57 14.49
C ILE A 45 -3.70 -5.07 14.97
N ARG A 46 -2.75 -4.17 15.28
CA ARG A 46 -1.41 -4.53 15.75
C ARG A 46 -1.46 -5.41 16.99
N ARG A 47 -2.21 -4.97 18.01
CA ARG A 47 -2.39 -5.72 19.26
C ARG A 47 -2.95 -7.11 19.01
N LYS A 48 -3.98 -7.23 18.16
CA LYS A 48 -4.62 -8.51 17.87
C LYS A 48 -3.70 -9.49 17.15
N ILE A 49 -2.95 -9.02 16.14
CA ILE A 49 -1.93 -9.80 15.43
C ILE A 49 -0.88 -10.33 16.42
N HIS A 50 -0.35 -9.45 17.28
CA HIS A 50 0.66 -9.82 18.27
C HIS A 50 0.14 -10.88 19.26
N GLN A 51 -1.06 -10.66 19.85
CA GLN A 51 -1.69 -11.58 20.78
C GLN A 51 -2.04 -12.94 20.16
N SER A 52 -2.19 -13.01 18.84
CA SER A 52 -2.48 -14.25 18.12
C SER A 52 -1.22 -15.01 17.66
N GLY A 53 -0.02 -14.61 18.10
CA GLY A 53 1.23 -15.31 17.84
C GLY A 53 1.95 -14.90 16.55
N TYR A 54 1.58 -13.76 15.94
CA TYR A 54 2.18 -13.26 14.69
C TYR A 54 2.87 -11.88 14.85
N PRO A 55 3.75 -11.68 15.88
CA PRO A 55 4.36 -10.37 16.15
C PRO A 55 5.25 -9.84 15.04
N HIS A 56 5.73 -10.74 14.16
CA HIS A 56 6.64 -10.45 13.05
C HIS A 56 5.93 -9.92 11.79
N ILE A 57 4.60 -10.02 11.72
CA ILE A 57 3.84 -9.52 10.56
C ILE A 57 3.74 -8.00 10.64
N PRO A 58 4.28 -7.25 9.67
CA PRO A 58 4.21 -5.79 9.68
C PRO A 58 2.81 -5.30 9.37
N VAL A 59 2.48 -4.15 9.96
CA VAL A 59 1.24 -3.40 9.69
C VAL A 59 1.59 -2.15 8.91
N SER A 60 0.96 -1.96 7.75
CA SER A 60 0.98 -0.71 7.00
C SER A 60 -0.33 0.06 7.22
N THR A 61 -0.29 1.35 6.97
CA THR A 61 -1.49 2.19 6.90
C THR A 61 -1.23 3.42 6.03
N ASN A 62 -2.28 3.93 5.39
CA ASN A 62 -2.22 5.15 4.60
C ASN A 62 -2.76 6.33 5.41
N ILE A 63 -2.18 7.52 5.24
CA ILE A 63 -2.64 8.76 5.88
C ILE A 63 -3.53 9.61 4.96
N GLY A 64 -3.96 9.06 3.85
CA GLY A 64 -4.85 9.69 2.87
C GLY A 64 -4.20 9.88 1.50
N GLU A 65 -5.07 10.02 0.49
CA GLU A 65 -4.66 10.18 -0.90
C GLU A 65 -4.28 11.61 -1.26
N ARG A 66 -4.76 12.60 -0.51
CA ARG A 66 -4.59 14.05 -0.77
C ARG A 66 -4.10 14.79 0.47
N PRO A 67 -2.86 14.58 0.90
CA PRO A 67 -2.34 15.27 2.07
C PRO A 67 -1.92 16.72 1.73
N TYR A 68 -2.90 17.60 1.54
CA TYR A 68 -2.63 19.00 1.15
C TYR A 68 -2.00 19.83 2.27
N ASP A 69 -2.36 19.56 3.51
CA ASP A 69 -1.77 20.24 4.65
C ASP A 69 -0.54 19.49 5.16
N ARG A 70 0.62 20.12 4.98
CA ARG A 70 1.90 19.53 5.36
C ARG A 70 1.98 19.26 6.86
N ALA A 71 1.50 20.17 7.70
CA ALA A 71 1.61 20.04 9.14
C ALA A 71 0.72 18.91 9.65
N LEU A 72 -0.53 18.87 9.21
CA LEU A 72 -1.47 17.80 9.54
C LEU A 72 -0.99 16.45 9.01
N SER A 73 -0.44 16.41 7.80
CA SER A 73 0.09 15.18 7.21
C SER A 73 1.27 14.63 8.01
N CYS A 74 2.19 15.47 8.46
CA CYS A 74 3.29 15.05 9.33
C CYS A 74 2.79 14.54 10.68
N GLN A 75 1.80 15.21 11.29
CA GLN A 75 1.20 14.76 12.56
C GLN A 75 0.46 13.43 12.37
N ALA A 76 -0.31 13.28 11.29
CA ALA A 76 -1.01 12.04 10.97
C ALA A 76 -0.01 10.87 10.77
N ALA A 77 1.08 11.10 10.06
CA ALA A 77 2.11 10.10 9.81
C ALA A 77 2.80 9.65 11.11
N VAL A 78 3.19 10.58 11.96
CA VAL A 78 3.77 10.28 13.29
C VAL A 78 2.73 9.57 14.15
N GLY A 79 1.46 10.03 14.17
CA GLY A 79 0.37 9.39 14.89
C GLY A 79 0.11 7.95 14.43
N ALA A 80 0.15 7.68 13.13
CA ALA A 80 0.04 6.33 12.56
C ALA A 80 1.18 5.41 13.03
N ALA A 81 2.43 5.88 12.96
CA ALA A 81 3.59 5.15 13.42
C ALA A 81 3.53 4.86 14.93
N THR A 82 3.15 5.85 15.74
CA THR A 82 2.97 5.71 17.21
C THR A 82 1.86 4.71 17.54
N SER A 83 0.82 4.62 16.72
CA SER A 83 -0.29 3.68 16.89
C SER A 83 0.05 2.24 16.53
N GLY A 84 1.26 1.98 16.03
CA GLY A 84 1.76 0.64 15.75
C GLY A 84 1.88 0.28 14.27
N ALA A 85 1.77 1.24 13.36
CA ALA A 85 2.13 1.03 11.97
C ALA A 85 3.66 0.90 11.83
N ASP A 86 4.11 -0.14 11.14
CA ASP A 86 5.52 -0.32 10.78
C ASP A 86 5.85 0.41 9.49
N ILE A 87 4.84 0.61 8.65
CA ILE A 87 4.95 1.21 7.33
C ILE A 87 3.86 2.27 7.18
N VAL A 88 4.27 3.51 6.96
CA VAL A 88 3.35 4.64 6.75
C VAL A 88 3.32 4.98 5.27
N LEU A 89 2.13 4.96 4.69
CA LEU A 89 1.87 5.31 3.30
C LEU A 89 1.21 6.69 3.22
N PHE A 90 1.54 7.48 2.20
CA PHE A 90 0.89 8.76 1.94
C PHE A 90 0.64 8.96 0.44
N GLY A 91 -0.57 9.35 0.07
CA GLY A 91 -0.93 9.58 -1.31
C GLY A 91 -0.38 10.91 -1.84
N ILE A 92 -0.13 10.96 -3.15
CA ILE A 92 0.32 12.17 -3.85
C ILE A 92 -0.61 12.55 -5.01
N ALA A 93 -1.92 12.32 -4.82
CA ALA A 93 -2.92 12.67 -5.84
C ALA A 93 -2.88 14.17 -6.17
N GLU A 94 -2.92 14.49 -7.46
CA GLU A 94 -2.95 15.87 -7.97
C GLU A 94 -1.75 16.76 -7.55
N LEU A 95 -0.65 16.16 -7.09
CA LEU A 95 0.57 16.88 -6.73
C LEU A 95 1.63 16.71 -7.82
N PRO A 96 2.12 17.82 -8.43
CA PRO A 96 3.29 17.73 -9.30
C PRO A 96 4.54 17.38 -8.50
N LEU A 97 5.55 16.82 -9.17
CA LEU A 97 6.78 16.27 -8.56
C LEU A 97 7.39 17.17 -7.48
N LYS A 98 7.53 18.47 -7.74
CA LYS A 98 8.12 19.41 -6.78
C LYS A 98 7.31 19.52 -5.49
N ALA A 99 5.98 19.56 -5.59
CA ALA A 99 5.08 19.63 -4.43
C ALA A 99 5.07 18.29 -3.67
N ALA A 100 5.04 17.15 -4.40
CA ALA A 100 5.13 15.81 -3.83
C ALA A 100 6.46 15.61 -3.08
N ALA A 101 7.58 16.09 -3.64
CA ALA A 101 8.89 16.04 -2.99
C ALA A 101 8.95 16.87 -1.71
N TYR A 102 8.44 18.10 -1.74
CA TYR A 102 8.40 18.99 -0.57
C TYR A 102 7.57 18.41 0.59
N LEU A 103 6.39 17.88 0.26
CA LEU A 103 5.54 17.21 1.24
C LEU A 103 6.17 15.93 1.76
N GLY A 104 6.63 15.08 0.84
CA GLY A 104 7.20 13.76 1.16
C GLY A 104 8.46 13.85 2.03
N ASP A 105 9.37 14.78 1.74
CA ASP A 105 10.54 15.04 2.60
C ASP A 105 10.13 15.37 4.03
N SER A 106 9.12 16.25 4.18
CA SER A 106 8.62 16.62 5.51
C SER A 106 8.02 15.44 6.27
N ILE A 107 7.24 14.59 5.60
CA ILE A 107 6.64 13.39 6.21
C ILE A 107 7.73 12.39 6.60
N VAL A 108 8.64 12.06 5.66
CA VAL A 108 9.72 11.10 5.91
C VAL A 108 10.58 11.55 7.09
N ARG A 109 11.03 12.80 7.09
CA ARG A 109 11.84 13.36 8.21
C ARG A 109 11.11 13.33 9.53
N SER A 110 9.80 13.66 9.54
CA SER A 110 9.00 13.64 10.77
C SER A 110 8.88 12.23 11.33
N VAL A 111 8.51 11.24 10.51
CA VAL A 111 8.41 9.86 10.96
C VAL A 111 9.78 9.33 11.42
N LYS A 112 10.82 9.50 10.60
CA LYS A 112 12.17 9.00 10.93
C LYS A 112 12.79 9.66 12.18
N ARG A 113 12.38 10.88 12.51
CA ARG A 113 12.85 11.57 13.74
C ARG A 113 12.32 10.91 15.01
N PHE A 114 11.06 10.50 15.02
CA PHE A 114 10.40 9.92 16.20
C PHE A 114 10.38 8.38 16.17
N HIS A 115 10.40 7.80 14.97
CA HIS A 115 10.31 6.36 14.73
C HIS A 115 11.31 5.95 13.61
N PRO A 116 12.62 5.90 13.90
CA PRO A 116 13.67 5.69 12.89
C PRO A 116 13.54 4.35 12.13
N ASP A 117 12.98 3.34 12.78
CA ASP A 117 12.82 1.99 12.21
C ASP A 117 11.58 1.85 11.31
N ARG A 118 10.69 2.84 11.28
CA ARG A 118 9.47 2.76 10.47
C ARG A 118 9.74 3.10 9.02
N GLN A 119 9.11 2.37 8.12
CA GLN A 119 9.17 2.66 6.68
C GLN A 119 8.16 3.75 6.32
N VAL A 120 8.51 4.55 5.30
CA VAL A 120 7.64 5.60 4.78
C VAL A 120 7.69 5.56 3.26
N MET A 121 6.52 5.47 2.61
CA MET A 121 6.43 5.31 1.17
C MET A 121 5.32 6.18 0.58
N PRO A 122 5.59 6.93 -0.51
CA PRO A 122 4.56 7.61 -1.29
C PRO A 122 3.70 6.60 -2.06
N VAL A 123 2.41 6.92 -2.23
CA VAL A 123 1.46 6.23 -3.10
C VAL A 123 1.18 7.12 -4.30
N ALA A 124 1.66 6.73 -5.46
CA ALA A 124 1.38 7.38 -6.74
C ALA A 124 0.26 6.64 -7.48
N TYR A 125 -0.49 7.35 -8.29
CA TYR A 125 -1.66 6.79 -8.94
C TYR A 125 -1.46 6.60 -10.45
N ALA A 126 -1.87 5.44 -10.94
CA ALA A 126 -1.71 5.03 -12.33
C ALA A 126 -2.79 5.58 -13.27
N ASP A 127 -3.87 6.11 -12.74
CA ASP A 127 -4.98 6.67 -13.51
C ASP A 127 -4.49 7.76 -14.47
N THR A 128 -5.02 7.78 -15.68
CA THR A 128 -4.62 8.72 -16.73
C THR A 128 -4.69 10.19 -16.28
N ASP A 129 -5.73 10.54 -15.49
CA ASP A 129 -5.93 11.90 -15.00
C ASP A 129 -4.89 12.26 -13.91
N MET A 130 -4.51 11.30 -13.08
CA MET A 130 -3.49 11.51 -12.06
C MET A 130 -2.09 11.65 -12.65
N ARG A 131 -1.78 10.92 -13.73
CA ARG A 131 -0.49 11.02 -14.42
C ARG A 131 -0.19 12.38 -15.02
N ARG A 132 -1.19 13.23 -15.23
CA ARG A 132 -0.99 14.63 -15.65
C ARG A 132 -0.25 15.46 -14.62
N TYR A 133 -0.36 15.10 -13.34
CA TYR A 133 0.32 15.77 -12.24
C TYR A 133 1.63 15.07 -11.89
N PHE A 134 1.57 13.75 -11.80
CA PHE A 134 2.71 12.91 -11.43
C PHE A 134 2.62 11.56 -12.15
N ASN A 135 3.58 11.29 -13.03
CA ASN A 135 3.68 9.99 -13.70
C ASN A 135 4.65 9.09 -12.93
N PRO A 136 4.16 8.03 -12.22
CA PRO A 136 5.02 7.18 -11.40
C PRO A 136 6.16 6.52 -12.19
N PHE A 137 6.01 6.29 -13.48
CA PHE A 137 7.01 5.64 -14.34
C PHE A 137 8.12 6.61 -14.78
N GLU A 138 7.87 7.89 -14.82
CA GLU A 138 8.80 8.96 -15.19
C GLU A 138 9.39 9.63 -13.95
N ASP A 139 8.52 10.13 -13.07
CA ASP A 139 8.86 10.98 -11.93
C ASP A 139 9.25 10.19 -10.67
N GLY A 140 8.86 8.90 -10.59
CA GLY A 140 8.95 8.09 -9.37
C GLY A 140 10.36 7.96 -8.83
N MET A 141 11.35 7.80 -9.69
CA MET A 141 12.75 7.65 -9.28
C MET A 141 13.33 8.94 -8.71
N GLU A 142 13.02 10.08 -9.35
CA GLU A 142 13.44 11.41 -8.86
C GLU A 142 12.82 11.70 -7.49
N LEU A 143 11.51 11.40 -7.33
CA LEU A 143 10.84 11.53 -6.04
C LEU A 143 11.53 10.70 -4.96
N LEU A 144 11.77 9.41 -5.21
CA LEU A 144 12.41 8.51 -4.23
C LEU A 144 13.78 9.00 -3.77
N GLN A 145 14.58 9.52 -4.69
CA GLN A 145 15.90 10.09 -4.39
C GLN A 145 15.78 11.37 -3.58
N ALA A 146 14.86 12.26 -3.95
CA ALA A 146 14.66 13.55 -3.30
C ALA A 146 14.23 13.41 -1.84
N ILE A 147 13.30 12.49 -1.54
CA ILE A 147 12.71 12.37 -0.20
C ILE A 147 13.31 11.23 0.65
N LYS A 148 14.18 10.42 0.08
CA LYS A 148 14.81 9.25 0.74
C LYS A 148 13.79 8.23 1.28
N ALA A 149 12.64 8.11 0.64
CA ALA A 149 11.60 7.12 1.00
C ALA A 149 12.11 5.68 0.88
N ASP A 150 11.44 4.75 1.54
CA ASP A 150 11.83 3.34 1.57
C ASP A 150 11.39 2.56 0.33
N GLY A 151 10.46 3.10 -0.46
CA GLY A 151 9.97 2.54 -1.71
C GLY A 151 8.86 3.40 -2.31
N LEU A 152 8.24 2.89 -3.37
CA LEU A 152 7.12 3.50 -4.08
C LEU A 152 5.95 2.53 -4.14
N VAL A 153 4.75 3.02 -3.89
CA VAL A 153 3.50 2.27 -4.10
C VAL A 153 2.79 2.85 -5.31
N ILE A 154 2.32 2.00 -6.22
CA ILE A 154 1.41 2.40 -7.29
C ILE A 154 0.03 1.80 -7.00
N ASP A 155 -0.99 2.64 -6.99
CA ASP A 155 -2.40 2.26 -6.79
C ASP A 155 -3.27 2.96 -7.86
N ILE A 156 -4.56 2.82 -7.77
CA ILE A 156 -5.59 3.49 -8.57
C ILE A 156 -6.32 4.50 -7.67
N TYR A 157 -6.47 5.72 -8.17
CA TYR A 157 -7.22 6.76 -7.49
C TYR A 157 -8.74 6.60 -7.67
N ASN A 158 -9.18 6.54 -8.93
CA ASN A 158 -10.61 6.47 -9.25
C ASN A 158 -11.13 5.04 -9.28
N LYS A 159 -11.47 4.51 -8.11
CA LYS A 159 -12.00 3.14 -7.96
C LYS A 159 -13.44 2.97 -8.47
N LEU A 160 -14.15 4.06 -8.77
CA LEU A 160 -15.53 3.99 -9.27
C LEU A 160 -15.62 3.49 -10.72
N LEU A 161 -14.53 3.58 -11.48
CA LEU A 161 -14.47 3.12 -12.87
C LEU A 161 -14.40 1.60 -13.00
N GLY A 162 -14.18 0.85 -11.91
CA GLY A 162 -14.07 -0.61 -11.93
C GLY A 162 -12.88 -1.15 -12.71
N LYS A 163 -11.91 -0.30 -13.06
CA LYS A 163 -10.68 -0.68 -13.77
C LYS A 163 -9.60 -1.11 -12.80
N GLY A 164 -8.88 -2.19 -13.13
CA GLY A 164 -7.74 -2.67 -12.37
C GLY A 164 -6.42 -1.99 -12.76
N ILE A 165 -5.38 -2.19 -11.97
CA ILE A 165 -4.05 -1.61 -12.21
C ILE A 165 -3.51 -1.98 -13.60
N LEU A 166 -3.76 -3.18 -14.09
CA LEU A 166 -3.32 -3.67 -15.40
C LEU A 166 -4.11 -3.10 -16.58
N ASP A 167 -5.18 -2.34 -16.35
CA ASP A 167 -5.86 -1.53 -17.37
C ASP A 167 -5.12 -0.21 -17.63
N TYR A 168 -4.26 0.21 -16.69
CA TYR A 168 -3.49 1.46 -16.76
C TYR A 168 -2.00 1.23 -16.98
N CYS A 169 -1.45 0.07 -16.59
CA CYS A 169 -0.03 -0.23 -16.60
C CYS A 169 0.25 -1.53 -17.34
N ARG A 170 1.21 -1.52 -18.25
CA ARG A 170 1.69 -2.75 -18.88
C ARG A 170 2.67 -3.46 -17.94
N PRO A 171 2.69 -4.81 -17.87
CA PRO A 171 3.67 -5.55 -17.07
C PRO A 171 5.13 -5.14 -17.35
N GLY A 172 5.46 -4.82 -18.61
CA GLY A 172 6.81 -4.34 -18.98
C GLY A 172 7.19 -3.02 -18.35
N ASP A 173 6.24 -2.06 -18.23
CA ASP A 173 6.49 -0.76 -17.59
C ASP A 173 6.72 -0.97 -16.08
N ILE A 174 5.93 -1.85 -15.46
CA ILE A 174 6.09 -2.23 -14.05
C ILE A 174 7.46 -2.88 -13.82
N SER A 175 7.87 -3.81 -14.68
CA SER A 175 9.16 -4.51 -14.59
C SER A 175 10.34 -3.54 -14.71
N SER A 176 10.27 -2.60 -15.64
CA SER A 176 11.27 -1.55 -15.80
C SER A 176 11.40 -0.70 -14.54
N LEU A 177 10.26 -0.28 -13.95
CA LEU A 177 10.26 0.52 -12.74
C LEU A 177 10.76 -0.29 -11.52
N ALA A 178 10.37 -1.56 -11.38
CA ALA A 178 10.86 -2.45 -10.33
C ALA A 178 12.39 -2.57 -10.36
N SER A 179 12.96 -2.81 -11.55
CA SER A 179 14.40 -2.89 -11.74
C SER A 179 15.12 -1.59 -11.34
N ARG A 180 14.55 -0.43 -11.69
CA ARG A 180 15.10 0.88 -11.32
C ARG A 180 15.03 1.11 -9.81
N CYS A 181 13.93 0.73 -9.15
CA CYS A 181 13.79 0.79 -7.69
C CYS A 181 14.85 -0.09 -7.02
N HIS A 182 15.06 -1.30 -7.50
CA HIS A 182 16.04 -2.24 -6.93
C HIS A 182 17.48 -1.75 -7.05
N VAL A 183 17.84 -1.05 -8.14
CA VAL A 183 19.16 -0.39 -8.25
C VAL A 183 19.40 0.60 -7.11
N LEU A 184 18.36 1.30 -6.66
CA LEU A 184 18.40 2.20 -5.50
C LEU A 184 18.20 1.49 -4.16
N LYS A 185 18.07 0.16 -4.14
CA LYS A 185 17.71 -0.64 -2.96
C LYS A 185 16.37 -0.21 -2.35
N LYS A 186 15.41 0.17 -3.20
CA LYS A 186 14.07 0.59 -2.84
C LYS A 186 13.06 -0.46 -3.30
N GLN A 187 11.91 -0.53 -2.61
CA GLN A 187 10.84 -1.45 -2.94
C GLN A 187 9.86 -0.83 -3.92
N LEU A 188 9.26 -1.65 -4.80
CA LEU A 188 8.11 -1.30 -5.60
C LEU A 188 6.91 -2.14 -5.15
N TRP A 189 5.84 -1.48 -4.72
CA TRP A 189 4.57 -2.12 -4.37
C TRP A 189 3.50 -1.77 -5.41
N ILE A 190 2.63 -2.73 -5.69
CA ILE A 190 1.52 -2.53 -6.62
C ILE A 190 0.21 -2.88 -5.91
N ALA A 191 -0.79 -2.01 -6.06
CA ALA A 191 -2.16 -2.22 -5.61
C ALA A 191 -3.17 -1.73 -6.68
N GLY A 192 -4.46 -1.85 -6.41
CA GLY A 192 -5.51 -1.36 -7.30
C GLY A 192 -6.27 -2.48 -8.04
N PHE A 193 -7.34 -2.97 -7.42
CA PHE A 193 -8.23 -4.01 -7.94
C PHE A 193 -7.54 -5.25 -8.52
N ILE A 194 -6.46 -5.68 -7.89
CA ILE A 194 -5.70 -6.86 -8.30
C ILE A 194 -6.55 -8.10 -8.03
N SER A 195 -6.84 -8.86 -9.09
CA SER A 195 -7.46 -10.17 -9.04
C SER A 195 -6.41 -11.26 -8.81
N ARG A 196 -6.86 -12.51 -8.60
CA ARG A 196 -5.96 -13.66 -8.52
C ARG A 196 -5.17 -13.86 -9.83
N ASP A 197 -5.82 -13.70 -10.98
CA ASP A 197 -5.17 -13.87 -12.27
C ASP A 197 -4.16 -12.77 -12.54
N ASP A 198 -4.41 -11.56 -12.07
CA ASP A 198 -3.45 -10.47 -12.16
C ASP A 198 -2.18 -10.74 -11.37
N LEU A 199 -2.24 -11.45 -10.23
CA LEU A 199 -1.05 -11.83 -9.46
C LEU A 199 -0.08 -12.65 -10.31
N TYR A 200 -0.55 -13.60 -11.11
CA TYR A 200 0.31 -14.40 -12.00
C TYR A 200 0.99 -13.54 -13.09
N ARG A 201 0.41 -12.41 -13.45
CA ARG A 201 0.98 -11.45 -14.41
C ARG A 201 1.91 -10.45 -13.73
N LEU A 202 1.70 -10.18 -12.45
CA LEU A 202 2.47 -9.20 -11.67
C LEU A 202 3.75 -9.80 -11.09
N TRP A 203 3.72 -11.02 -10.55
CA TRP A 203 4.91 -11.62 -9.93
C TRP A 203 6.13 -11.65 -10.87
N PRO A 204 6.02 -12.03 -12.16
CA PRO A 204 7.16 -12.01 -13.08
C PRO A 204 7.74 -10.62 -13.34
N THR A 205 7.03 -9.52 -13.00
CA THR A 205 7.53 -8.16 -13.19
C THR A 205 8.59 -7.74 -12.17
N GLY A 206 8.81 -8.53 -11.12
CA GLY A 206 9.76 -8.22 -10.07
C GLY A 206 9.24 -7.27 -9.00
N VAL A 207 7.92 -7.01 -8.91
CA VAL A 207 7.34 -6.25 -7.80
C VAL A 207 7.63 -6.93 -6.47
N ASP A 208 7.89 -6.14 -5.43
CA ASP A 208 8.19 -6.69 -4.09
C ASP A 208 6.93 -7.05 -3.32
N VAL A 209 5.85 -6.28 -3.53
CA VAL A 209 4.58 -6.47 -2.83
C VAL A 209 3.40 -6.24 -3.79
N ALA A 210 2.45 -7.17 -3.77
CA ALA A 210 1.13 -6.98 -4.38
C ALA A 210 0.07 -6.83 -3.28
N GLY A 211 -0.70 -5.74 -3.34
CA GLY A 211 -1.72 -5.39 -2.37
C GLY A 211 -3.12 -5.71 -2.86
N VAL A 212 -3.86 -6.53 -2.12
CA VAL A 212 -5.22 -6.96 -2.46
C VAL A 212 -6.22 -6.59 -1.37
N ARG A 213 -7.46 -6.33 -1.76
CA ARG A 213 -8.61 -6.22 -0.86
C ARG A 213 -9.74 -7.14 -1.31
N GLU A 214 -10.38 -6.83 -2.43
CA GLU A 214 -11.58 -7.52 -2.90
C GLU A 214 -11.33 -8.98 -3.25
N ALA A 215 -10.16 -9.28 -3.81
CA ALA A 215 -9.76 -10.64 -4.14
C ALA A 215 -9.58 -11.54 -2.91
N ALA A 216 -9.36 -10.96 -1.72
CA ALA A 216 -9.23 -11.66 -0.45
C ALA A 216 -10.56 -11.83 0.31
N CYS A 217 -11.65 -11.27 -0.22
CA CYS A 217 -12.94 -11.23 0.45
C CYS A 217 -13.91 -12.30 -0.07
N ALA A 218 -14.72 -12.83 0.85
CA ALA A 218 -15.90 -13.59 0.46
C ALA A 218 -16.89 -12.69 -0.31
N ARG A 219 -17.62 -13.26 -1.25
CA ARG A 219 -18.71 -12.54 -1.92
C ARG A 219 -19.99 -12.60 -1.10
N THR A 220 -20.62 -11.45 -0.92
CA THR A 220 -21.96 -11.37 -0.30
C THR A 220 -23.04 -11.92 -1.24
N LYS A 221 -24.25 -12.15 -0.73
CA LYS A 221 -25.40 -12.58 -1.58
C LYS A 221 -25.69 -11.61 -2.73
N SER A 222 -25.35 -10.32 -2.58
CA SER A 222 -25.47 -9.30 -3.62
C SER A 222 -24.26 -9.21 -4.56
N GLY A 223 -23.27 -10.12 -4.44
CA GLY A 223 -22.05 -10.12 -5.24
C GLY A 223 -20.98 -9.09 -4.81
N ARG A 224 -21.27 -8.27 -3.80
CA ARG A 224 -20.31 -7.27 -3.27
C ARG A 224 -19.21 -7.93 -2.44
N PRO A 225 -18.03 -7.32 -2.34
CA PRO A 225 -16.99 -7.78 -1.42
C PRO A 225 -17.49 -7.73 0.04
N GLY A 226 -17.36 -8.86 0.74
CA GLY A 226 -17.65 -9.00 2.16
C GLY A 226 -16.38 -8.88 3.02
N ASP A 227 -16.25 -9.78 3.98
CA ASP A 227 -15.09 -9.86 4.87
C ASP A 227 -13.96 -10.69 4.25
N VAL A 228 -12.73 -10.38 4.63
CA VAL A 228 -11.54 -11.17 4.32
C VAL A 228 -11.69 -12.58 4.91
N ARG A 229 -11.24 -13.60 4.17
CA ARG A 229 -11.28 -15.00 4.59
C ARG A 229 -9.94 -15.70 4.40
N ALA A 230 -9.53 -16.42 5.42
CA ALA A 230 -8.23 -17.09 5.46
C ALA A 230 -8.02 -18.08 4.30
N GLU A 231 -9.05 -18.85 3.94
CA GLU A 231 -8.99 -19.78 2.83
C GLU A 231 -8.78 -19.11 1.47
N ILE A 232 -9.39 -17.92 1.28
CA ILE A 232 -9.21 -17.14 0.05
C ILE A 232 -7.82 -16.53 0.02
N VAL A 233 -7.37 -15.93 1.14
CA VAL A 233 -6.02 -15.37 1.24
C VAL A 233 -4.95 -16.42 0.97
N ARG A 234 -5.15 -17.67 1.44
CA ARG A 234 -4.21 -18.76 1.20
C ARG A 234 -4.05 -19.05 -0.28
N THR A 235 -5.15 -19.09 -1.04
CA THR A 235 -5.06 -19.30 -2.50
C THR A 235 -4.34 -18.17 -3.23
N LEU A 236 -4.38 -16.94 -2.69
CA LEU A 236 -3.62 -15.82 -3.22
C LEU A 236 -2.14 -15.92 -2.83
N ALA A 237 -1.84 -16.28 -1.58
CA ALA A 237 -0.48 -16.44 -1.10
C ALA A 237 0.25 -17.58 -1.84
N ASP A 238 -0.45 -18.65 -2.17
CA ASP A 238 0.08 -19.80 -2.95
C ASP A 238 0.45 -19.41 -4.40
N SER A 239 0.01 -18.27 -4.90
CA SER A 239 0.40 -17.76 -6.22
C SER A 239 1.81 -17.16 -6.26
N ILE A 240 2.43 -16.90 -5.10
CA ILE A 240 3.77 -16.32 -5.04
C ILE A 240 4.79 -17.35 -5.50
N PRO A 241 5.67 -17.03 -6.46
CA PRO A 241 6.73 -17.93 -6.90
C PRO A 241 7.66 -18.33 -5.73
N ARG A 242 8.00 -19.62 -5.70
CA ARG A 242 8.91 -20.20 -4.68
C ARG A 242 10.37 -19.91 -5.03
#